data_4b14fc1ddd3a63a8a4fdb4ebcdb0d46c
#
_entry.id   4b14fc1ddd3a63a8a4fdb4ebcdb0d46c
#
_cell.length_a   1.000
_cell.length_b   1.000
_cell.length_c   1.000
_cell.angle_alpha   90.00
_cell.angle_beta   90.00
_cell.angle_gamma   90.00
#
_symmetry.space_group_name_H-M   'P 1'
#
loop_
_entity.id
_entity.type
_entity.pdbx_description
1 polymer ?
#
loop_
_entity_poly.entity_id
_entity_poly.type
_entity_poly.pdbx_seq_one_letter_code
_entity_poly.pdbx_strand_id
1 'polypeptide(L)'
;MKRFYLSLLLSASLFTVKAQSTYTITINPTTTYQTVSDFGASDCWTADYVGKYFSNTQKSQAAKWLFSQGFDTNGNPEGIGLSVWRVNIGAGSADQGSESNISDATRRTDCFLSKDGTYNWDKSSGQQYFMQQAKQYGVDNFLLFSNSAPVYYTSNGLANNKSNASGANLKADCYDDFAEFLANVAAHFNENGYNIKYIDPVNEPAFNWTDGQEGSPWQNNEISKLVRELDKSLSSRNLSTQIIMPEASSLDRLYEARSDYSGRASNQIDAFWNKANTDTYIGDLSHVAKAVAGHDYWTFTTNDALTTTREKVAAAAANYGLSVMQTEWSMLDAAPNSDTGFTGSYDTATDMDIALFMGKLIHIGMTQGNYISWSYWTAMAQSMYNQKNRFELLRLNATGDNDYESYGNLNTGGTVSTTPNLWVLGNYSRFIRPGYKRVSLTGDGDINTLMGSAYISPDGKKVVAVFVNMNASAKGVKLTADDFSKTISSVKKYTTDATNSLTCDETITDPTTRITVPARSVVTFTFDLDTAAGITNIKNDTSATTNAIYNLNGQKVADSADKFSSLEHGVYILNGKKLIKK
;
A
#
# COMPACT_ATOMS: atom_id res chain seq x y z
N MET A 1 48.97 64.24 -20.61
CA MET A 1 47.66 63.65 -20.85
C MET A 1 47.85 62.20 -21.29
N LYS A 2 47.72 61.23 -20.35
CA LYS A 2 47.78 59.79 -20.63
C LYS A 2 46.35 59.26 -20.60
N ARG A 3 45.85 58.79 -21.75
CA ARG A 3 44.51 58.16 -21.88
C ARG A 3 44.63 56.71 -21.45
N PHE A 4 43.89 56.31 -20.39
CA PHE A 4 43.67 54.91 -20.02
C PHE A 4 42.46 54.39 -20.81
N TYR A 5 42.67 53.34 -21.57
CA TYR A 5 41.59 52.55 -22.18
C TYR A 5 41.22 51.42 -21.20
N LEU A 6 40.03 51.44 -20.66
CA LEU A 6 39.46 50.40 -19.85
C LEU A 6 38.75 49.40 -20.78
N SER A 7 39.35 48.24 -20.99
CA SER A 7 38.77 47.16 -21.77
C SER A 7 37.81 46.35 -20.86
N LEU A 8 36.52 46.48 -21.10
CA LEU A 8 35.47 45.67 -20.42
C LEU A 8 35.45 44.31 -21.11
N LEU A 9 35.98 43.25 -20.48
CA LEU A 9 35.79 41.86 -20.86
C LEU A 9 34.41 41.38 -20.39
N LEU A 10 33.49 41.29 -21.31
CA LEU A 10 32.20 40.63 -21.06
C LEU A 10 32.42 39.11 -21.13
N SER A 11 32.54 38.47 -19.97
CA SER A 11 32.51 37.00 -19.85
C SER A 11 31.07 36.52 -20.05
N ALA A 12 30.71 36.10 -21.26
CA ALA A 12 29.47 35.37 -21.51
C ALA A 12 29.60 33.95 -20.93
N SER A 13 29.03 33.75 -19.75
CA SER A 13 28.83 32.41 -19.20
C SER A 13 27.77 31.71 -20.07
N LEU A 14 28.23 30.81 -20.93
CA LEU A 14 27.40 29.87 -21.66
C LEU A 14 26.79 28.90 -20.62
N PHE A 15 25.57 29.19 -20.18
CA PHE A 15 24.75 28.19 -19.50
C PHE A 15 24.40 27.12 -20.54
N THR A 16 25.14 26.01 -20.53
CA THR A 16 24.72 24.79 -21.22
C THR A 16 23.47 24.26 -20.53
N VAL A 17 22.30 24.60 -21.03
CA VAL A 17 21.05 23.94 -20.68
C VAL A 17 21.22 22.48 -21.11
N LYS A 18 21.57 21.58 -20.21
CA LYS A 18 21.51 20.15 -20.49
C LYS A 18 20.07 19.83 -20.90
N ALA A 19 19.88 19.32 -22.10
CA ALA A 19 18.58 18.84 -22.54
C ALA A 19 18.05 17.86 -21.50
N GLN A 20 16.89 18.16 -20.93
CA GLN A 20 16.24 17.27 -19.96
C GLN A 20 15.91 15.94 -20.63
N SER A 21 16.31 14.82 -20.02
CA SER A 21 15.99 13.48 -20.50
C SER A 21 14.48 13.32 -20.70
N THR A 22 14.07 12.81 -21.85
CA THR A 22 12.68 12.51 -22.16
C THR A 22 12.54 11.01 -22.40
N TYR A 23 11.62 10.39 -21.72
CA TYR A 23 11.29 8.97 -21.79
C TYR A 23 10.03 8.78 -22.64
N THR A 24 10.06 7.85 -23.58
CA THR A 24 8.85 7.43 -24.31
C THR A 24 8.29 6.22 -23.63
N ILE A 25 7.20 6.43 -22.91
CA ILE A 25 6.53 5.42 -22.10
C ILE A 25 5.51 4.69 -22.95
N THR A 26 5.58 3.37 -22.94
CA THR A 26 4.59 2.51 -23.58
C THR A 26 3.87 1.70 -22.50
N ILE A 27 2.55 1.84 -22.44
CA ILE A 27 1.68 1.07 -21.54
C ILE A 27 0.95 0.02 -22.36
N ASN A 28 1.07 -1.26 -21.96
CA ASN A 28 0.34 -2.36 -22.60
C ASN A 28 -0.68 -2.95 -21.61
N PRO A 29 -1.97 -2.63 -21.73
CA PRO A 29 -3.02 -3.07 -20.81
C PRO A 29 -3.41 -4.53 -20.98
N THR A 30 -2.97 -5.21 -22.03
CA THR A 30 -3.27 -6.62 -22.27
C THR A 30 -2.28 -7.54 -21.55
N THR A 31 -1.07 -7.03 -21.26
CA THR A 31 -0.08 -7.73 -20.44
C THR A 31 -0.30 -7.40 -18.96
N THR A 32 -0.97 -8.28 -18.24
CA THR A 32 -1.37 -8.07 -16.85
C THR A 32 -0.53 -8.89 -15.87
N TYR A 33 -0.39 -8.36 -14.66
CA TYR A 33 0.28 -8.99 -13.53
C TYR A 33 -0.70 -9.17 -12.35
N GLN A 34 -0.23 -8.97 -11.12
CA GLN A 34 -1.06 -9.12 -9.92
C GLN A 34 -2.28 -8.18 -9.91
N THR A 35 -3.33 -8.64 -9.23
CA THR A 35 -4.48 -7.81 -8.87
C THR A 35 -4.23 -7.14 -7.54
N VAL A 36 -4.36 -5.81 -7.48
CA VAL A 36 -4.21 -5.04 -6.25
C VAL A 36 -5.42 -5.28 -5.36
N SER A 37 -5.15 -5.67 -4.12
CA SER A 37 -6.15 -5.84 -3.09
C SER A 37 -6.43 -4.53 -2.37
N ASP A 38 -5.37 -3.92 -1.79
CA ASP A 38 -5.57 -2.80 -0.89
C ASP A 38 -4.32 -1.91 -0.73
N PHE A 39 -4.57 -0.65 -0.33
CA PHE A 39 -3.59 0.24 0.29
C PHE A 39 -4.13 0.69 1.64
N GLY A 40 -3.32 0.62 2.69
CA GLY A 40 -3.76 0.85 4.05
C GLY A 40 -2.78 1.55 4.97
N ALA A 41 -3.18 1.65 6.22
CA ALA A 41 -2.34 2.08 7.33
C ALA A 41 -2.84 1.45 8.62
N SER A 42 -1.94 1.34 9.63
CA SER A 42 -2.29 0.87 10.96
C SER A 42 -2.83 2.02 11.81
N ASP A 43 -3.77 1.70 12.70
CA ASP A 43 -4.34 2.62 13.68
C ASP A 43 -3.51 2.75 14.98
N CYS A 44 -2.52 1.88 15.16
CA CYS A 44 -1.67 1.87 16.35
C CYS A 44 -0.89 3.15 16.54
N TRP A 45 -0.91 3.65 17.71
CA TRP A 45 -1.75 3.39 18.88
C TRP A 45 -2.63 4.61 19.11
N THR A 46 -2.24 5.71 18.49
CA THR A 46 -2.73 7.05 18.77
C THR A 46 -4.09 7.35 18.15
N ALA A 47 -4.57 6.51 17.21
CA ALA A 47 -5.92 6.67 16.68
C ALA A 47 -6.99 6.62 17.79
N ASP A 48 -6.78 5.78 18.81
CA ASP A 48 -7.68 5.73 19.96
C ASP A 48 -7.71 7.05 20.74
N TYR A 49 -6.54 7.66 20.96
CA TYR A 49 -6.43 8.96 21.62
C TYR A 49 -7.06 10.08 20.81
N VAL A 50 -6.80 10.13 19.51
CA VAL A 50 -7.40 11.15 18.62
C VAL A 50 -8.92 11.02 18.61
N GLY A 51 -9.44 9.81 18.47
CA GLY A 51 -10.89 9.56 18.47
C GLY A 51 -11.57 9.91 19.78
N LYS A 52 -10.90 9.68 20.93
CA LYS A 52 -11.43 9.97 22.28
C LYS A 52 -11.32 11.45 22.65
N TYR A 53 -10.16 12.07 22.44
CA TYR A 53 -9.81 13.32 23.12
C TYR A 53 -9.68 14.54 22.22
N PHE A 54 -9.50 14.37 20.90
CA PHE A 54 -9.39 15.50 19.99
C PHE A 54 -10.76 16.08 19.65
N SER A 55 -10.80 17.36 19.30
CA SER A 55 -12.04 18.00 18.89
C SER A 55 -12.66 17.32 17.67
N ASN A 56 -13.99 17.42 17.55
CA ASN A 56 -14.71 16.88 16.38
C ASN A 56 -14.14 17.39 15.05
N THR A 57 -13.69 18.66 15.00
CA THR A 57 -13.06 19.24 13.81
C THR A 57 -11.76 18.51 13.48
N GLN A 58 -10.90 18.27 14.46
CA GLN A 58 -9.60 17.62 14.24
C GLN A 58 -9.75 16.16 13.84
N LYS A 59 -10.54 15.39 14.57
CA LYS A 59 -10.70 13.96 14.28
C LYS A 59 -11.46 13.68 12.98
N SER A 60 -12.45 14.49 12.62
CA SER A 60 -13.15 14.36 11.34
C SER A 60 -12.27 14.77 10.15
N GLN A 61 -11.40 15.78 10.35
CA GLN A 61 -10.44 16.17 9.33
C GLN A 61 -9.38 15.08 9.12
N ALA A 62 -8.89 14.46 10.19
CA ALA A 62 -7.98 13.30 10.10
C ALA A 62 -8.62 12.15 9.30
N ALA A 63 -9.85 11.79 9.63
CA ALA A 63 -10.60 10.76 8.91
C ALA A 63 -10.79 11.12 7.42
N LYS A 64 -11.10 12.40 7.12
CA LYS A 64 -11.23 12.87 5.75
C LYS A 64 -9.94 12.70 4.96
N TRP A 65 -8.79 13.10 5.51
CA TRP A 65 -7.49 12.95 4.85
C TRP A 65 -7.13 11.48 4.58
N LEU A 66 -7.44 10.59 5.52
CA LEU A 66 -7.14 9.16 5.36
C LEU A 66 -8.07 8.47 4.35
N PHE A 67 -9.37 8.74 4.40
CA PHE A 67 -10.35 7.87 3.76
C PHE A 67 -11.13 8.51 2.61
N SER A 68 -11.21 9.86 2.52
CA SER A 68 -12.02 10.51 1.47
C SER A 68 -11.52 10.17 0.08
N GLN A 69 -12.47 9.87 -0.79
CA GLN A 69 -12.29 9.74 -2.24
C GLN A 69 -12.83 10.99 -2.99
N GLY A 70 -13.22 12.05 -2.27
CA GLY A 70 -13.69 13.29 -2.84
C GLY A 70 -12.58 14.10 -3.49
N PHE A 71 -13.01 15.12 -4.24
CA PHE A 71 -12.17 16.16 -4.81
C PHE A 71 -12.69 17.52 -4.39
N ASP A 72 -11.78 18.47 -4.20
CA ASP A 72 -12.14 19.88 -3.98
C ASP A 72 -12.59 20.54 -5.30
N THR A 73 -12.96 21.81 -5.22
CA THR A 73 -13.40 22.61 -6.39
C THR A 73 -12.31 22.83 -7.44
N ASN A 74 -11.05 22.61 -7.09
CA ASN A 74 -9.89 22.73 -7.99
C ASN A 74 -9.52 21.37 -8.58
N GLY A 75 -10.21 20.28 -8.20
CA GLY A 75 -9.91 18.93 -8.64
C GLY A 75 -8.80 18.23 -7.85
N ASN A 76 -8.33 18.80 -6.73
CA ASN A 76 -7.37 18.16 -5.86
C ASN A 76 -8.08 17.11 -4.97
N PRO A 77 -7.47 15.94 -4.72
CA PRO A 77 -7.99 14.98 -3.76
C PRO A 77 -8.12 15.57 -2.36
N GLU A 78 -9.26 15.38 -1.72
CA GLU A 78 -9.51 15.79 -0.33
C GLU A 78 -8.88 14.84 0.69
N GLY A 79 -8.51 13.64 0.26
CA GLY A 79 -7.88 12.59 1.05
C GLY A 79 -7.24 11.54 0.16
N ILE A 80 -6.57 10.58 0.79
CA ILE A 80 -5.81 9.55 0.07
C ILE A 80 -6.61 8.28 -0.22
N GLY A 81 -7.86 8.18 0.26
CA GLY A 81 -8.77 7.10 -0.05
C GLY A 81 -8.22 5.72 0.31
N LEU A 82 -7.68 5.52 1.50
CA LEU A 82 -7.27 4.18 1.96
C LEU A 82 -8.38 3.16 1.70
N SER A 83 -8.04 1.95 1.30
CA SER A 83 -8.99 0.89 0.96
C SER A 83 -9.01 -0.26 1.96
N VAL A 84 -8.03 -0.33 2.85
CA VAL A 84 -8.04 -1.19 4.03
C VAL A 84 -7.64 -0.37 5.26
N TRP A 85 -8.26 -0.67 6.39
CA TRP A 85 -7.89 -0.13 7.70
C TRP A 85 -7.40 -1.26 8.58
N ARG A 86 -6.11 -1.19 9.03
CA ARG A 86 -5.47 -2.20 9.87
C ARG A 86 -5.66 -1.82 11.33
N VAL A 87 -6.40 -2.65 12.06
CA VAL A 87 -6.95 -2.37 13.40
C VAL A 87 -6.31 -3.28 14.44
N ASN A 88 -5.74 -2.69 15.47
CA ASN A 88 -5.14 -3.46 16.56
C ASN A 88 -6.21 -4.05 17.49
N ILE A 89 -6.09 -5.35 17.79
CA ILE A 89 -6.82 -6.02 18.88
C ILE A 89 -5.91 -6.02 20.11
N GLY A 90 -6.20 -5.15 21.07
CA GLY A 90 -5.37 -4.98 22.26
C GLY A 90 -5.49 -6.12 23.26
N ALA A 91 -4.43 -6.31 24.01
CA ALA A 91 -4.27 -7.39 25.00
C ALA A 91 -4.61 -6.97 26.45
N GLY A 92 -4.84 -5.68 26.73
CA GLY A 92 -5.25 -5.19 28.04
C GLY A 92 -4.14 -4.60 28.89
N SER A 93 -3.04 -4.18 28.31
CA SER A 93 -1.97 -3.47 29.01
C SER A 93 -2.43 -2.12 29.57
N ALA A 94 -3.47 -1.49 28.98
CA ALA A 94 -4.04 -0.25 29.50
C ALA A 94 -4.63 -0.42 30.91
N ASP A 95 -5.34 -1.50 31.17
CA ASP A 95 -5.89 -1.80 32.50
C ASP A 95 -4.80 -2.06 33.55
N GLN A 96 -3.60 -2.47 33.11
CA GLN A 96 -2.45 -2.69 34.01
C GLN A 96 -1.67 -1.39 34.30
N GLY A 97 -1.86 -0.34 33.50
CA GLY A 97 -1.19 0.95 33.69
C GLY A 97 0.34 0.82 33.75
N SER A 98 0.97 1.39 34.79
CA SER A 98 2.42 1.33 34.99
C SER A 98 2.95 -0.09 35.24
N GLU A 99 2.12 -1.00 35.69
CA GLU A 99 2.50 -2.40 35.93
C GLU A 99 2.59 -3.24 34.64
N SER A 100 2.14 -2.71 33.52
CA SER A 100 2.18 -3.38 32.19
C SER A 100 3.59 -3.63 31.65
N ASN A 101 4.63 -3.06 32.24
CA ASN A 101 6.00 -3.01 31.72
C ASN A 101 6.11 -2.28 30.35
N ILE A 102 5.19 -1.37 30.08
CA ILE A 102 5.21 -0.47 28.93
C ILE A 102 5.27 0.95 29.48
N SER A 103 6.39 1.63 29.27
CA SER A 103 6.64 2.98 29.82
C SER A 103 5.79 4.04 29.13
N ASP A 104 5.67 3.98 27.81
CA ASP A 104 4.85 4.89 27.02
C ASP A 104 3.36 4.53 27.15
N ALA A 105 2.61 5.37 27.86
CA ALA A 105 1.19 5.15 28.09
C ALA A 105 0.38 5.10 26.78
N THR A 106 0.82 5.76 25.72
CA THR A 106 0.12 5.76 24.43
C THR A 106 0.19 4.42 23.71
N ARG A 107 1.14 3.56 24.08
CA ARG A 107 1.31 2.20 23.53
C ARG A 107 0.61 1.11 24.33
N ARG A 108 -0.07 1.47 25.43
CA ARG A 108 -0.91 0.56 26.19
C ARG A 108 -2.29 0.49 25.55
N THR A 109 -2.81 -0.72 25.35
CA THR A 109 -4.07 -0.91 24.64
C THR A 109 -5.14 -1.55 25.52
N ASP A 110 -6.39 -1.21 25.26
CA ASP A 110 -7.56 -1.84 25.87
C ASP A 110 -7.70 -3.28 25.36
N CYS A 111 -8.32 -4.16 26.16
CA CYS A 111 -8.81 -5.46 25.71
C CYS A 111 -10.33 -5.52 25.83
N PHE A 112 -11.02 -6.00 24.80
CA PHE A 112 -12.47 -6.17 24.84
C PHE A 112 -12.90 -7.24 25.84
N LEU A 113 -12.03 -8.24 26.10
CA LEU A 113 -12.29 -9.31 27.08
C LEU A 113 -11.91 -8.86 28.48
N SER A 114 -12.83 -9.05 29.42
CA SER A 114 -12.60 -8.86 30.87
C SER A 114 -12.13 -10.16 31.51
N LYS A 115 -11.56 -10.06 32.71
CA LYS A 115 -11.02 -11.21 33.46
C LYS A 115 -12.07 -12.29 33.78
N ASP A 116 -13.33 -11.91 33.94
CA ASP A 116 -14.45 -12.81 34.21
C ASP A 116 -15.05 -13.47 32.96
N GLY A 117 -14.45 -13.26 31.79
CA GLY A 117 -14.89 -13.81 30.52
C GLY A 117 -15.96 -12.98 29.79
N THR A 118 -16.39 -11.85 30.37
CA THR A 118 -17.35 -10.95 29.71
C THR A 118 -16.65 -10.03 28.72
N TYR A 119 -17.39 -9.58 27.69
CA TYR A 119 -16.90 -8.62 26.71
C TYR A 119 -17.44 -7.22 26.99
N ASN A 120 -16.55 -6.24 26.96
CA ASN A 120 -16.91 -4.82 27.01
C ASN A 120 -16.56 -4.15 25.68
N TRP A 121 -17.57 -3.99 24.83
CA TRP A 121 -17.42 -3.41 23.50
C TRP A 121 -17.32 -1.89 23.48
N ASP A 122 -17.46 -1.19 24.63
CA ASP A 122 -17.25 0.25 24.73
C ASP A 122 -15.77 0.64 24.84
N LYS A 123 -14.88 -0.33 25.05
CA LYS A 123 -13.42 -0.13 25.07
C LYS A 123 -12.89 0.25 23.70
N SER A 124 -11.72 0.89 23.65
CA SER A 124 -11.09 1.38 22.39
C SER A 124 -12.03 2.27 21.56
N SER A 125 -12.85 3.09 22.20
CA SER A 125 -13.92 3.86 21.54
C SER A 125 -13.40 4.86 20.50
N GLY A 126 -12.18 5.37 20.67
CA GLY A 126 -11.55 6.25 19.67
C GLY A 126 -11.06 5.50 18.44
N GLN A 127 -10.56 4.29 18.62
CA GLN A 127 -10.21 3.37 17.53
C GLN A 127 -11.48 2.99 16.75
N GLN A 128 -12.56 2.63 17.43
CA GLN A 128 -13.86 2.36 16.82
C GLN A 128 -14.44 3.56 16.07
N TYR A 129 -14.20 4.80 16.54
CA TYR A 129 -14.54 6.00 15.80
C TYR A 129 -13.90 6.01 14.40
N PHE A 130 -12.60 5.70 14.29
CA PHE A 130 -11.93 5.67 13.00
C PHE A 130 -12.40 4.50 12.13
N MET A 131 -12.74 3.35 12.70
CA MET A 131 -13.40 2.26 11.95
C MET A 131 -14.73 2.73 11.35
N GLN A 132 -15.55 3.42 12.15
CA GLN A 132 -16.83 3.97 11.69
C GLN A 132 -16.63 5.00 10.56
N GLN A 133 -15.67 5.90 10.71
CA GLN A 133 -15.35 6.89 9.69
C GLN A 133 -14.84 6.21 8.40
N ALA A 134 -13.94 5.25 8.50
CA ALA A 134 -13.44 4.48 7.37
C ALA A 134 -14.61 3.86 6.57
N LYS A 135 -15.53 3.18 7.28
CA LYS A 135 -16.75 2.61 6.68
C LYS A 135 -17.63 3.66 5.99
N GLN A 136 -17.84 4.83 6.63
CA GLN A 136 -18.63 5.93 6.05
C GLN A 136 -18.02 6.50 4.77
N TYR A 137 -16.70 6.51 4.65
CA TYR A 137 -15.96 6.92 3.44
C TYR A 137 -15.83 5.79 2.39
N GLY A 138 -16.40 4.60 2.65
CA GLY A 138 -16.42 3.48 1.71
C GLY A 138 -15.17 2.59 1.76
N VAL A 139 -14.52 2.50 2.93
CA VAL A 139 -13.53 1.45 3.18
C VAL A 139 -14.30 0.15 3.43
N ASP A 140 -14.17 -0.79 2.50
CA ASP A 140 -14.89 -2.06 2.55
C ASP A 140 -14.11 -3.18 3.26
N ASN A 141 -12.80 -3.03 3.43
CA ASN A 141 -11.95 -4.07 4.00
C ASN A 141 -11.32 -3.61 5.32
N PHE A 142 -11.46 -4.45 6.35
CA PHE A 142 -10.76 -4.29 7.63
C PHE A 142 -9.85 -5.48 7.86
N LEU A 143 -8.65 -5.19 8.36
CA LEU A 143 -7.69 -6.18 8.79
C LEU A 143 -7.51 -6.02 10.30
N LEU A 144 -7.89 -7.03 11.08
CA LEU A 144 -7.65 -7.07 12.51
C LEU A 144 -6.29 -7.74 12.76
N PHE A 145 -5.47 -7.19 13.66
CA PHE A 145 -4.20 -7.83 14.03
C PHE A 145 -3.98 -7.79 15.55
N SER A 146 -3.25 -8.76 16.05
CA SER A 146 -2.95 -8.87 17.47
C SER A 146 -1.45 -8.91 17.72
N ASN A 147 -0.97 -8.02 18.61
CA ASN A 147 0.42 -8.04 19.08
C ASN A 147 0.64 -9.12 20.16
N SER A 148 -0.37 -9.42 20.98
CA SER A 148 -0.29 -10.35 22.09
C SER A 148 -1.68 -10.90 22.45
N ALA A 149 -1.71 -12.06 23.04
CA ALA A 149 -2.92 -12.59 23.67
C ALA A 149 -3.35 -11.72 24.86
N PRO A 150 -4.67 -11.70 25.21
CA PRO A 150 -5.14 -11.06 26.42
C PRO A 150 -4.30 -11.42 27.63
N VAL A 151 -3.97 -10.44 28.48
CA VAL A 151 -3.09 -10.62 29.66
C VAL A 151 -3.52 -11.76 30.56
N TYR A 152 -4.80 -12.14 30.55
CA TYR A 152 -5.34 -13.26 31.32
C TYR A 152 -4.88 -14.62 30.78
N TYR A 153 -4.54 -14.72 29.53
CA TYR A 153 -4.08 -15.94 28.84
C TYR A 153 -2.56 -16.03 28.73
N THR A 154 -1.84 -14.92 29.01
CA THR A 154 -0.37 -14.93 28.91
C THR A 154 0.28 -15.68 30.10
N SER A 155 1.43 -16.29 29.82
CA SER A 155 2.18 -17.09 30.80
C SER A 155 2.74 -16.25 31.95
N ASN A 156 3.14 -14.98 31.68
CA ASN A 156 3.71 -14.07 32.66
C ASN A 156 2.69 -13.05 33.21
N GLY A 157 1.44 -13.06 32.74
CA GLY A 157 0.39 -12.12 33.15
C GLY A 157 0.53 -10.71 32.54
N LEU A 158 1.45 -10.50 31.60
CA LEU A 158 1.68 -9.22 30.90
C LEU A 158 1.45 -9.40 29.41
N ALA A 159 1.15 -8.29 28.73
CA ALA A 159 0.98 -8.26 27.29
C ALA A 159 2.31 -8.26 26.51
N ASN A 160 3.45 -8.29 27.18
CA ASN A 160 4.77 -8.44 26.56
C ASN A 160 5.56 -9.58 27.20
N ASN A 161 6.65 -9.97 26.52
CA ASN A 161 7.50 -11.07 26.95
C ASN A 161 8.60 -10.59 27.91
N LYS A 162 8.25 -9.91 29.00
CA LYS A 162 9.19 -9.42 30.03
C LYS A 162 10.10 -10.53 30.54
N SER A 163 9.62 -11.77 30.60
CA SER A 163 10.39 -12.93 31.02
C SER A 163 11.46 -13.36 30.02
N ASN A 164 11.47 -12.78 28.81
CA ASN A 164 12.39 -13.11 27.70
C ASN A 164 12.39 -14.62 27.37
N ALA A 165 11.20 -15.23 27.38
CA ALA A 165 11.02 -16.62 26.93
C ALA A 165 11.32 -16.76 25.44
N SER A 166 11.75 -17.95 25.02
CA SER A 166 12.13 -18.24 23.63
C SER A 166 10.94 -18.55 22.71
N GLY A 167 9.76 -18.79 23.25
CA GLY A 167 8.50 -19.09 22.56
C GLY A 167 7.37 -18.19 23.04
N ALA A 168 6.15 -18.53 22.64
CA ALA A 168 4.95 -17.75 22.88
C ALA A 168 4.72 -17.40 24.35
N ASN A 169 4.43 -16.15 24.63
CA ASN A 169 3.93 -15.71 25.93
C ASN A 169 2.45 -16.05 26.08
N LEU A 170 2.09 -17.32 25.85
CA LEU A 170 0.75 -17.87 25.92
C LEU A 170 0.77 -19.12 26.77
N LYS A 171 -0.19 -19.30 27.69
CA LYS A 171 -0.35 -20.54 28.44
C LYS A 171 -0.64 -21.69 27.50
N ALA A 172 -0.10 -22.86 27.78
CA ALA A 172 -0.19 -24.05 26.93
C ALA A 172 -1.63 -24.54 26.69
N ASP A 173 -2.52 -24.22 27.62
CA ASP A 173 -3.95 -24.56 27.66
C ASP A 173 -4.88 -23.43 27.21
N CYS A 174 -4.34 -22.30 26.67
CA CYS A 174 -5.13 -21.15 26.26
C CYS A 174 -5.03 -20.84 24.75
N TYR A 175 -4.61 -21.79 23.92
CA TYR A 175 -4.55 -21.57 22.46
C TYR A 175 -5.93 -21.46 21.83
N ASP A 176 -6.86 -22.30 22.25
CA ASP A 176 -8.27 -22.27 21.88
C ASP A 176 -8.99 -21.05 22.45
N ASP A 177 -8.74 -20.68 23.70
CA ASP A 177 -9.29 -19.46 24.32
C ASP A 177 -8.84 -18.19 23.56
N PHE A 178 -7.57 -18.11 23.16
CA PHE A 178 -7.08 -16.98 22.39
C PHE A 178 -7.66 -16.95 20.96
N ALA A 179 -7.76 -18.09 20.32
CA ALA A 179 -8.41 -18.22 19.01
C ALA A 179 -9.90 -17.83 19.09
N GLU A 180 -10.58 -18.27 20.14
CA GLU A 180 -11.98 -17.93 20.41
C GLU A 180 -12.17 -16.42 20.64
N PHE A 181 -11.28 -15.78 21.40
CA PHE A 181 -11.27 -14.33 21.59
C PHE A 181 -11.14 -13.58 20.27
N LEU A 182 -10.17 -13.95 19.42
CA LEU A 182 -9.96 -13.33 18.10
C LEU A 182 -11.19 -13.50 17.21
N ALA A 183 -11.77 -14.69 17.18
CA ALA A 183 -12.97 -14.98 16.38
C ALA A 183 -14.20 -14.23 16.89
N ASN A 184 -14.35 -14.04 18.21
CA ASN A 184 -15.43 -13.24 18.81
C ASN A 184 -15.31 -11.76 18.43
N VAL A 185 -14.10 -11.20 18.44
CA VAL A 185 -13.89 -9.81 18.01
C VAL A 185 -14.24 -9.65 16.53
N ALA A 186 -13.80 -10.59 15.67
CA ALA A 186 -14.16 -10.57 14.25
C ALA A 186 -15.68 -10.71 14.04
N ALA A 187 -16.34 -11.61 14.77
CA ALA A 187 -17.78 -11.82 14.72
C ALA A 187 -18.56 -10.57 15.11
N HIS A 188 -18.19 -9.95 16.24
CA HIS A 188 -18.82 -8.73 16.72
C HIS A 188 -18.81 -7.61 15.68
N PHE A 189 -17.65 -7.34 15.09
CA PHE A 189 -17.55 -6.29 14.08
C PHE A 189 -18.27 -6.67 12.76
N ASN A 190 -18.22 -7.93 12.33
CA ASN A 190 -19.00 -8.39 11.17
C ASN A 190 -20.52 -8.24 11.40
N GLU A 191 -21.04 -8.59 12.57
CA GLU A 191 -22.43 -8.41 12.95
C GLU A 191 -22.86 -6.93 12.98
N ASN A 192 -21.93 -6.02 13.28
CA ASN A 192 -22.12 -4.57 13.22
C ASN A 192 -21.85 -3.98 11.82
N GLY A 193 -21.76 -4.87 10.81
CA GLY A 193 -21.70 -4.52 9.38
C GLY A 193 -20.35 -3.98 8.93
N TYR A 194 -19.26 -4.31 9.62
CA TYR A 194 -17.91 -4.17 9.10
C TYR A 194 -17.56 -5.44 8.31
N ASN A 195 -16.80 -5.31 7.25
CA ASN A 195 -16.24 -6.48 6.56
C ASN A 195 -14.84 -6.77 7.09
N ILE A 196 -14.77 -7.61 8.13
CA ILE A 196 -13.48 -8.10 8.63
C ILE A 196 -12.95 -9.13 7.64
N LYS A 197 -12.24 -8.65 6.64
CA LYS A 197 -11.72 -9.48 5.56
C LYS A 197 -10.57 -10.35 6.03
N TYR A 198 -9.69 -9.79 6.87
CA TYR A 198 -8.50 -10.47 7.36
C TYR A 198 -8.39 -10.38 8.89
N ILE A 199 -7.82 -11.42 9.47
CA ILE A 199 -7.36 -11.45 10.85
C ILE A 199 -5.95 -12.02 10.91
N ASP A 200 -5.14 -11.41 11.75
CA ASP A 200 -3.73 -11.61 11.89
C ASP A 200 -3.43 -11.93 13.36
N PRO A 201 -3.25 -13.22 13.68
CA PRO A 201 -3.18 -13.67 15.08
C PRO A 201 -1.84 -13.41 15.77
N VAL A 202 -0.81 -13.10 15.01
CA VAL A 202 0.56 -12.86 15.49
C VAL A 202 1.20 -11.70 14.77
N ASN A 203 2.08 -10.94 15.44
CA ASN A 203 2.82 -9.85 14.84
C ASN A 203 4.31 -10.00 15.14
N GLU A 204 5.16 -9.92 14.11
CA GLU A 204 6.62 -9.98 14.19
C GLU A 204 7.15 -11.08 15.13
N PRO A 205 6.80 -12.33 14.87
CA PRO A 205 6.99 -13.43 15.83
C PRO A 205 8.46 -13.74 16.14
N ALA A 206 9.39 -13.21 15.36
CA ALA A 206 10.82 -13.39 15.61
C ALA A 206 11.34 -12.59 16.80
N PHE A 207 10.76 -11.41 17.09
CA PHE A 207 11.25 -10.53 18.13
C PHE A 207 10.99 -11.05 19.55
N ASN A 208 11.83 -10.60 20.50
CA ASN A 208 11.67 -10.98 21.89
C ASN A 208 10.54 -10.22 22.60
N TRP A 209 10.22 -9.01 22.20
CA TRP A 209 9.15 -8.18 22.76
C TRP A 209 9.18 -8.04 24.30
N THR A 210 10.37 -7.77 24.85
CA THR A 210 10.58 -7.74 26.30
C THR A 210 9.99 -6.52 27.01
N ASP A 211 9.76 -5.45 26.27
CA ASP A 211 9.25 -4.16 26.77
C ASP A 211 8.69 -3.28 25.62
N GLY A 212 8.40 -2.03 25.93
CA GLY A 212 8.12 -0.97 24.96
C GLY A 212 6.71 -0.98 24.35
N GLN A 213 6.09 -2.11 24.19
CA GLN A 213 4.75 -2.32 23.66
C GLN A 213 4.22 -3.72 23.98
N GLU A 214 2.98 -4.01 23.64
CA GLU A 214 2.46 -5.37 23.58
C GLU A 214 3.16 -6.17 22.51
N GLY A 215 3.42 -7.45 22.74
CA GLY A 215 4.09 -8.33 21.80
C GLY A 215 4.44 -9.69 22.36
N SER A 216 4.54 -10.69 21.51
CA SER A 216 4.90 -12.06 21.89
C SER A 216 5.80 -12.68 20.82
N PRO A 217 6.90 -13.35 21.22
CA PRO A 217 7.65 -14.23 20.33
C PRO A 217 6.85 -15.49 20.02
N TRP A 218 7.08 -16.11 18.86
CA TRP A 218 6.43 -17.36 18.47
C TRP A 218 7.36 -18.24 17.66
N GLN A 219 7.36 -19.53 17.94
CA GLN A 219 7.95 -20.53 17.06
C GLN A 219 6.96 -20.89 15.94
N ASN A 220 7.45 -21.37 14.78
CA ASN A 220 6.56 -21.75 13.66
C ASN A 220 5.50 -22.80 14.05
N ASN A 221 5.84 -23.78 14.88
CA ASN A 221 4.88 -24.78 15.36
C ASN A 221 3.84 -24.21 16.32
N GLU A 222 4.19 -23.20 17.13
CA GLU A 222 3.25 -22.49 18.01
C GLU A 222 2.26 -21.66 17.18
N ILE A 223 2.74 -20.96 16.14
CA ILE A 223 1.88 -20.25 15.18
C ILE A 223 0.90 -21.23 14.53
N SER A 224 1.40 -22.35 14.01
CA SER A 224 0.54 -23.38 13.38
C SER A 224 -0.53 -23.91 14.31
N LYS A 225 -0.19 -24.13 15.59
CA LYS A 225 -1.16 -24.56 16.61
C LYS A 225 -2.26 -23.51 16.79
N LEU A 226 -1.90 -22.24 16.96
CA LEU A 226 -2.87 -21.15 17.11
C LEU A 226 -3.76 -21.00 15.88
N VAL A 227 -3.17 -21.04 14.67
CA VAL A 227 -3.90 -20.89 13.41
C VAL A 227 -4.91 -22.01 13.21
N ARG A 228 -4.60 -23.26 13.61
CA ARG A 228 -5.55 -24.38 13.57
C ARG A 228 -6.75 -24.17 14.49
N GLU A 229 -6.52 -23.65 15.70
CA GLU A 229 -7.64 -23.33 16.60
C GLU A 229 -8.46 -22.15 16.09
N LEU A 230 -7.81 -21.13 15.50
CA LEU A 230 -8.51 -19.99 14.93
C LEU A 230 -9.35 -20.38 13.69
N ASP A 231 -8.84 -21.26 12.81
CA ASP A 231 -9.61 -21.80 11.68
C ASP A 231 -10.90 -22.51 12.16
N LYS A 232 -10.82 -23.31 13.23
CA LYS A 232 -11.99 -23.95 13.85
C LYS A 232 -12.97 -22.92 14.41
N SER A 233 -12.46 -21.91 15.12
CA SER A 233 -13.28 -20.88 15.76
C SER A 233 -14.00 -19.99 14.73
N LEU A 234 -13.36 -19.64 13.63
CA LEU A 234 -13.97 -18.92 12.51
C LEU A 234 -15.00 -19.77 11.80
N SER A 235 -14.69 -21.07 11.54
CA SER A 235 -15.60 -22.02 10.88
C SER A 235 -16.86 -22.24 11.72
N SER A 236 -16.75 -22.39 13.03
CA SER A 236 -17.90 -22.62 13.93
C SER A 236 -18.89 -21.44 13.92
N ARG A 237 -18.44 -20.24 13.56
CA ARG A 237 -19.25 -19.01 13.45
C ARG A 237 -19.69 -18.70 12.02
N ASN A 238 -19.34 -19.54 11.04
CA ASN A 238 -19.57 -19.28 9.61
C ASN A 238 -19.05 -17.91 9.14
N LEU A 239 -17.92 -17.47 9.66
CA LEU A 239 -17.30 -16.22 9.25
C LEU A 239 -16.57 -16.41 7.91
N SER A 240 -16.58 -15.39 7.06
CA SER A 240 -15.77 -15.35 5.83
C SER A 240 -14.38 -14.78 6.02
N THR A 241 -14.06 -14.30 7.22
CA THR A 241 -12.78 -13.73 7.61
C THR A 241 -11.65 -14.71 7.34
N GLN A 242 -10.59 -14.26 6.68
CA GLN A 242 -9.42 -15.09 6.37
C GLN A 242 -8.25 -14.75 7.30
N ILE A 243 -7.50 -15.78 7.67
CA ILE A 243 -6.28 -15.64 8.48
C ILE A 243 -5.14 -15.29 7.52
N ILE A 244 -4.48 -14.16 7.74
CA ILE A 244 -3.20 -13.83 7.09
C ILE A 244 -2.07 -13.99 8.09
N MET A 245 -0.91 -14.33 7.59
CA MET A 245 0.27 -14.62 8.38
C MET A 245 1.52 -14.69 7.51
N PRO A 246 2.71 -14.75 8.05
CA PRO A 246 3.04 -14.80 9.48
C PRO A 246 3.40 -13.44 10.08
N GLU A 247 3.20 -12.34 9.38
CA GLU A 247 3.59 -10.97 9.78
C GLU A 247 5.08 -10.92 10.18
N ALA A 248 5.90 -11.47 9.31
CA ALA A 248 7.34 -11.49 9.54
C ALA A 248 7.89 -10.08 9.64
N SER A 249 8.74 -9.80 10.64
CA SER A 249 9.36 -8.50 10.86
C SER A 249 10.24 -8.01 9.72
N SER A 250 10.73 -8.93 8.88
CA SER A 250 11.44 -8.64 7.65
C SER A 250 11.16 -9.70 6.61
N LEU A 251 11.10 -9.31 5.35
CA LEU A 251 10.72 -10.19 4.24
C LEU A 251 11.63 -11.39 4.04
N ASP A 252 12.92 -11.27 4.37
CA ASP A 252 13.87 -12.38 4.25
C ASP A 252 13.54 -13.56 5.16
N ARG A 253 12.86 -13.33 6.30
CA ARG A 253 12.36 -14.41 7.18
C ARG A 253 11.28 -15.26 6.53
N LEU A 254 10.62 -14.75 5.51
CA LEU A 254 9.61 -15.50 4.79
C LEU A 254 10.20 -16.64 3.96
N TYR A 255 11.41 -16.46 3.40
CA TYR A 255 12.00 -17.43 2.45
C TYR A 255 13.37 -17.98 2.87
N GLU A 256 13.98 -17.44 3.94
CA GLU A 256 15.34 -17.79 4.35
C GLU A 256 15.38 -18.29 5.80
N ALA A 257 16.16 -19.35 6.04
CA ALA A 257 16.46 -19.78 7.38
C ALA A 257 17.45 -18.80 8.02
N ARG A 258 17.07 -18.25 9.18
CA ARG A 258 17.85 -17.26 9.92
C ARG A 258 18.43 -17.88 11.18
N SER A 259 19.60 -17.38 11.60
CA SER A 259 20.25 -17.82 12.86
C SER A 259 20.03 -16.85 14.03
N ASP A 260 19.69 -15.60 13.76
CA ASP A 260 19.30 -14.62 14.78
C ASP A 260 18.02 -15.06 15.50
N TYR A 261 17.84 -14.62 16.74
CA TYR A 261 16.76 -15.07 17.62
C TYR A 261 16.65 -16.61 17.70
N SER A 262 17.80 -17.32 17.64
CA SER A 262 17.88 -18.79 17.65
C SER A 262 17.11 -19.47 16.51
N GLY A 263 16.96 -18.81 15.39
CA GLY A 263 16.26 -19.34 14.21
C GLY A 263 14.73 -19.27 14.27
N ARG A 264 14.19 -18.63 15.34
CA ARG A 264 12.76 -18.49 15.54
C ARG A 264 12.10 -17.74 14.38
N ALA A 265 10.90 -18.19 13.98
CA ALA A 265 10.08 -17.55 12.94
C ALA A 265 10.90 -17.20 11.69
N SER A 266 11.48 -18.20 11.05
CA SER A 266 12.25 -18.08 9.82
C SER A 266 11.86 -19.16 8.82
N ASN A 267 12.16 -18.95 7.51
CA ASN A 267 11.77 -19.81 6.40
C ASN A 267 10.26 -20.13 6.41
N GLN A 268 9.44 -19.13 6.66
CA GLN A 268 8.05 -19.32 7.06
C GLN A 268 7.14 -19.74 5.92
N ILE A 269 7.44 -19.36 4.66
CA ILE A 269 6.69 -19.85 3.49
C ILE A 269 6.82 -21.37 3.39
N ASP A 270 8.04 -21.89 3.45
CA ASP A 270 8.24 -23.34 3.41
C ASP A 270 7.63 -24.04 4.63
N ALA A 271 7.82 -23.46 5.83
CA ALA A 271 7.27 -24.04 7.06
C ALA A 271 5.75 -24.25 6.99
N PHE A 272 5.00 -23.28 6.48
CA PHE A 272 3.54 -23.27 6.56
C PHE A 272 2.84 -23.83 5.30
N TRP A 273 3.48 -23.80 4.13
CA TRP A 273 2.84 -24.24 2.88
C TRP A 273 3.48 -25.47 2.24
N ASN A 274 4.64 -25.94 2.72
CA ASN A 274 5.19 -27.21 2.28
C ASN A 274 4.56 -28.39 3.05
N LYS A 275 3.82 -29.23 2.35
CA LYS A 275 3.14 -30.41 2.92
C LYS A 275 4.07 -31.41 3.60
N ALA A 276 5.37 -31.38 3.29
CA ALA A 276 6.36 -32.23 3.96
C ALA A 276 6.62 -31.82 5.41
N ASN A 277 6.34 -30.56 5.77
CA ASN A 277 6.49 -30.03 7.12
C ASN A 277 5.23 -30.30 7.97
N THR A 278 4.95 -31.54 8.29
CA THR A 278 3.68 -32.01 8.89
C THR A 278 3.30 -31.29 10.18
N ASP A 279 4.27 -30.85 10.97
CA ASP A 279 4.03 -30.18 12.26
C ASP A 279 3.58 -28.72 12.08
N THR A 280 4.03 -28.07 11.00
CA THR A 280 3.79 -26.65 10.77
C THR A 280 2.89 -26.36 9.55
N TYR A 281 2.66 -27.34 8.68
CA TYR A 281 1.83 -27.18 7.50
C TYR A 281 0.37 -26.81 7.84
N ILE A 282 -0.09 -25.68 7.30
CA ILE A 282 -1.45 -25.16 7.49
C ILE A 282 -2.08 -24.66 6.18
N GLY A 283 -1.43 -24.90 5.05
CA GLY A 283 -1.83 -24.38 3.74
C GLY A 283 -3.14 -24.95 3.17
N ASP A 284 -3.76 -25.94 3.82
CA ASP A 284 -5.03 -26.57 3.46
C ASP A 284 -6.20 -26.16 4.37
N LEU A 285 -5.96 -25.36 5.41
CA LEU A 285 -7.00 -24.86 6.28
C LEU A 285 -7.92 -23.89 5.52
N SER A 286 -9.22 -23.93 5.83
CA SER A 286 -10.26 -23.25 5.07
C SER A 286 -10.19 -21.73 5.14
N HIS A 287 -9.76 -21.19 6.27
CA HIS A 287 -9.65 -19.76 6.51
C HIS A 287 -8.25 -19.19 6.26
N VAL A 288 -7.22 -20.02 6.03
CA VAL A 288 -5.88 -19.50 5.71
C VAL A 288 -5.87 -18.90 4.31
N ALA A 289 -5.59 -17.60 4.23
CA ALA A 289 -5.52 -16.87 2.96
C ALA A 289 -4.44 -17.47 2.04
N LYS A 290 -4.68 -17.41 0.72
CA LYS A 290 -3.65 -17.75 -0.28
C LYS A 290 -2.71 -16.56 -0.47
N ALA A 291 -2.20 -16.04 0.63
CA ALA A 291 -1.28 -14.92 0.69
C ALA A 291 -0.32 -15.09 1.87
N VAL A 292 0.84 -14.49 1.75
CA VAL A 292 1.83 -14.37 2.82
C VAL A 292 2.02 -12.89 3.15
N ALA A 293 2.04 -12.58 4.45
CA ALA A 293 2.18 -11.22 4.96
C ALA A 293 3.54 -11.02 5.66
N GLY A 294 4.13 -9.86 5.48
CA GLY A 294 5.37 -9.47 6.13
C GLY A 294 5.67 -7.99 6.00
N HIS A 295 6.64 -7.56 6.79
CA HIS A 295 7.06 -6.18 6.91
C HIS A 295 8.32 -5.90 6.11
N ASP A 296 8.43 -4.70 5.57
CA ASP A 296 9.58 -4.29 4.74
C ASP A 296 10.79 -3.79 5.56
N TYR A 297 10.84 -4.03 6.87
CA TYR A 297 11.94 -3.58 7.73
C TYR A 297 13.27 -4.26 7.41
N TRP A 298 14.38 -3.57 7.64
CA TRP A 298 15.79 -4.00 7.45
C TRP A 298 16.18 -4.45 6.03
N THR A 299 15.27 -4.56 5.11
CA THR A 299 15.50 -5.08 3.75
C THR A 299 15.49 -3.99 2.67
N PHE A 300 15.69 -2.71 3.06
CA PHE A 300 15.56 -1.56 2.16
C PHE A 300 16.77 -0.63 2.14
N THR A 301 17.85 -0.95 2.86
CA THR A 301 18.94 0.00 3.07
C THR A 301 19.85 0.21 1.86
N THR A 302 19.87 -0.72 0.91
CA THR A 302 20.62 -0.62 -0.36
C THR A 302 19.72 -0.95 -1.55
N ASN A 303 20.11 -0.53 -2.75
CA ASN A 303 19.40 -0.92 -3.98
C ASN A 303 19.37 -2.44 -4.18
N ASP A 304 20.48 -3.12 -3.87
CA ASP A 304 20.55 -4.58 -3.97
C ASP A 304 19.57 -5.25 -3.00
N ALA A 305 19.55 -4.82 -1.74
CA ALA A 305 18.59 -5.35 -0.75
C ALA A 305 17.13 -5.07 -1.16
N LEU A 306 16.85 -3.85 -1.67
CA LEU A 306 15.53 -3.49 -2.17
C LEU A 306 15.03 -4.45 -3.26
N THR A 307 15.85 -4.72 -4.28
CA THR A 307 15.44 -5.54 -5.42
C THR A 307 15.47 -7.02 -5.10
N THR A 308 16.62 -7.51 -4.64
CA THR A 308 16.85 -8.96 -4.42
C THR A 308 15.88 -9.57 -3.41
N THR A 309 15.58 -8.85 -2.31
CA THR A 309 14.65 -9.38 -1.30
C THR A 309 13.23 -9.51 -1.86
N ARG A 310 12.74 -8.51 -2.61
CA ARG A 310 11.37 -8.54 -3.18
C ARG A 310 11.24 -9.61 -4.27
N GLU A 311 12.25 -9.77 -5.12
CA GLU A 311 12.29 -10.84 -6.11
C GLU A 311 12.28 -12.23 -5.46
N LYS A 312 13.07 -12.44 -4.41
CA LYS A 312 13.13 -13.71 -3.68
C LYS A 312 11.82 -14.06 -2.98
N VAL A 313 11.19 -13.10 -2.28
CA VAL A 313 9.91 -13.37 -1.62
C VAL A 313 8.81 -13.64 -2.65
N ALA A 314 8.77 -12.90 -3.75
CA ALA A 314 7.82 -13.16 -4.83
C ALA A 314 7.98 -14.55 -5.44
N ALA A 315 9.23 -14.97 -5.70
CA ALA A 315 9.55 -16.30 -6.23
C ALA A 315 9.18 -17.40 -5.23
N ALA A 316 9.52 -17.24 -3.95
CA ALA A 316 9.18 -18.22 -2.91
C ALA A 316 7.65 -18.36 -2.75
N ALA A 317 6.91 -17.26 -2.72
CA ALA A 317 5.46 -17.27 -2.66
C ALA A 317 4.83 -17.94 -3.88
N ALA A 318 5.33 -17.65 -5.08
CA ALA A 318 4.84 -18.22 -6.34
C ALA A 318 4.96 -19.74 -6.39
N ASN A 319 5.99 -20.35 -5.76
CA ASN A 319 6.16 -21.80 -5.68
C ASN A 319 4.97 -22.51 -4.99
N TYR A 320 4.24 -21.79 -4.15
CA TYR A 320 3.06 -22.29 -3.43
C TYR A 320 1.74 -21.65 -3.89
N GLY A 321 1.77 -20.84 -4.97
CA GLY A 321 0.59 -20.14 -5.48
C GLY A 321 0.08 -19.04 -4.55
N LEU A 322 0.97 -18.40 -3.79
CA LEU A 322 0.64 -17.37 -2.82
C LEU A 322 0.87 -15.98 -3.41
N SER A 323 0.03 -15.05 -3.00
CA SER A 323 0.26 -13.61 -3.16
C SER A 323 1.14 -13.07 -2.02
N VAL A 324 1.77 -11.92 -2.23
CA VAL A 324 2.57 -11.24 -1.20
C VAL A 324 1.85 -9.96 -0.75
N MET A 325 1.69 -9.81 0.55
CA MET A 325 1.14 -8.61 1.20
C MET A 325 2.22 -7.96 2.06
N GLN A 326 2.50 -6.69 1.82
CA GLN A 326 3.28 -5.88 2.73
C GLN A 326 2.30 -5.16 3.67
N THR A 327 2.30 -5.52 4.93
CA THR A 327 1.30 -5.12 5.92
C THR A 327 1.78 -4.03 6.86
N GLU A 328 3.11 -3.76 6.88
CA GLU A 328 3.67 -2.75 7.75
C GLU A 328 5.04 -2.24 7.26
N TRP A 329 5.18 -0.94 7.12
CA TRP A 329 6.45 -0.26 6.95
C TRP A 329 6.40 1.20 7.40
N SER A 330 7.49 1.62 8.03
CA SER A 330 7.92 3.02 8.19
C SER A 330 9.45 3.06 8.20
N MET A 331 10.04 4.24 8.14
CA MET A 331 11.51 4.36 8.21
C MET A 331 11.98 4.26 9.68
N LEU A 332 11.73 3.10 10.30
CA LEU A 332 11.90 2.88 11.73
C LEU A 332 13.36 2.62 12.15
N ASP A 333 14.03 1.72 11.45
CA ASP A 333 15.23 1.00 11.93
C ASP A 333 16.54 1.53 11.36
N ALA A 334 16.59 1.94 10.10
CA ALA A 334 17.80 2.45 9.46
C ALA A 334 17.50 3.47 8.37
N ALA A 335 18.36 4.48 8.20
CA ALA A 335 18.31 5.35 7.03
C ALA A 335 18.82 4.58 5.80
N PRO A 336 18.17 4.73 4.63
CA PRO A 336 18.70 4.16 3.40
C PRO A 336 20.06 4.74 3.03
N ASN A 337 20.90 3.94 2.40
CA ASN A 337 22.19 4.38 1.89
C ASN A 337 22.02 5.29 0.66
N SER A 338 23.05 6.05 0.34
CA SER A 338 23.02 7.00 -0.78
C SER A 338 22.88 6.34 -2.16
N ASP A 339 23.26 5.07 -2.33
CA ASP A 339 23.04 4.31 -3.58
C ASP A 339 21.55 4.15 -3.92
N THR A 340 20.67 4.24 -2.93
CA THR A 340 19.22 4.21 -3.13
C THR A 340 18.64 5.51 -3.69
N GLY A 341 19.43 6.57 -3.78
CA GLY A 341 18.98 7.93 -4.11
C GLY A 341 18.40 8.70 -2.92
N PHE A 342 18.42 8.10 -1.71
CA PHE A 342 18.06 8.79 -0.48
C PHE A 342 19.11 9.86 -0.16
N THR A 343 18.66 11.05 0.25
CA THR A 343 19.53 12.18 0.59
C THR A 343 19.46 12.51 2.06
N GLY A 344 20.63 12.63 2.68
CA GLY A 344 20.75 12.95 4.09
C GLY A 344 20.86 11.72 4.99
N SER A 345 20.66 11.95 6.27
CA SER A 345 20.57 10.96 7.35
C SER A 345 19.23 11.13 8.06
N TYR A 346 18.97 10.39 9.10
CA TYR A 346 17.82 10.63 9.96
C TYR A 346 17.68 12.08 10.43
N ASP A 347 18.81 12.70 10.77
CA ASP A 347 18.82 14.07 11.32
C ASP A 347 18.71 15.15 10.24
N THR A 348 19.16 14.86 9.01
CA THR A 348 19.29 15.86 7.95
C THR A 348 18.30 15.68 6.80
N ALA A 349 17.67 14.53 6.65
CA ALA A 349 16.65 14.30 5.64
C ALA A 349 15.45 15.24 5.86
N THR A 350 14.87 15.73 4.77
CA THR A 350 13.60 16.47 4.82
C THR A 350 12.43 15.49 4.89
N ASP A 351 11.25 15.97 5.28
CA ASP A 351 10.02 15.16 5.24
C ASP A 351 9.76 14.59 3.84
N MET A 352 10.10 15.38 2.79
CA MET A 352 9.93 14.93 1.41
C MET A 352 10.97 13.90 0.98
N ASP A 353 12.19 13.90 1.53
CA ASP A 353 13.19 12.85 1.26
C ASP A 353 12.68 11.49 1.73
N ILE A 354 12.09 11.45 2.92
CA ILE A 354 11.50 10.24 3.51
C ILE A 354 10.31 9.75 2.66
N ALA A 355 9.44 10.67 2.27
CA ALA A 355 8.26 10.35 1.46
C ALA A 355 8.63 9.84 0.07
N LEU A 356 9.64 10.42 -0.58
CA LEU A 356 10.14 9.95 -1.88
C LEU A 356 10.71 8.54 -1.79
N PHE A 357 11.47 8.26 -0.73
CA PHE A 357 11.98 6.92 -0.52
C PHE A 357 10.86 5.90 -0.32
N MET A 358 9.82 6.26 0.43
CA MET A 358 8.61 5.43 0.54
C MET A 358 7.98 5.18 -0.83
N GLY A 359 7.88 6.21 -1.68
CA GLY A 359 7.37 6.07 -3.05
C GLY A 359 8.20 5.08 -3.88
N LYS A 360 9.54 5.10 -3.76
CA LYS A 360 10.44 4.11 -4.36
C LYS A 360 10.17 2.71 -3.82
N LEU A 361 10.03 2.57 -2.50
CA LEU A 361 9.77 1.29 -1.85
C LEU A 361 8.45 0.67 -2.33
N ILE A 362 7.37 1.47 -2.37
CA ILE A 362 6.08 1.03 -2.93
C ILE A 362 6.26 0.59 -4.38
N HIS A 363 6.93 1.39 -5.21
CA HIS A 363 7.17 1.04 -6.62
C HIS A 363 7.85 -0.32 -6.77
N ILE A 364 8.96 -0.56 -6.05
CA ILE A 364 9.72 -1.81 -6.14
C ILE A 364 8.90 -2.98 -5.58
N GLY A 365 8.19 -2.78 -4.47
CA GLY A 365 7.29 -3.80 -3.93
C GLY A 365 6.21 -4.22 -4.92
N MET A 366 5.57 -3.24 -5.57
CA MET A 366 4.52 -3.51 -6.55
C MET A 366 5.05 -4.13 -7.85
N THR A 367 6.26 -3.74 -8.31
CA THR A 367 6.78 -4.18 -9.62
C THR A 367 7.63 -5.44 -9.54
N GLN A 368 8.49 -5.58 -8.56
CA GLN A 368 9.39 -6.72 -8.39
C GLN A 368 8.87 -7.72 -7.35
N GLY A 369 8.30 -7.22 -6.24
CA GLY A 369 7.68 -8.04 -5.21
C GLY A 369 6.30 -8.60 -5.57
N ASN A 370 5.68 -8.11 -6.64
CA ASN A 370 4.30 -8.44 -7.03
C ASN A 370 3.30 -8.29 -5.87
N TYR A 371 3.53 -7.30 -5.00
CA TYR A 371 2.66 -7.06 -3.85
C TYR A 371 1.22 -6.80 -4.30
N ILE A 372 0.28 -7.43 -3.61
CA ILE A 372 -1.15 -7.16 -3.80
C ILE A 372 -1.69 -6.13 -2.81
N SER A 373 -0.97 -5.88 -1.71
CA SER A 373 -1.33 -4.90 -0.68
C SER A 373 -0.09 -4.20 -0.14
N TRP A 374 -0.25 -2.93 0.27
CA TRP A 374 0.79 -2.16 0.93
C TRP A 374 0.20 -1.29 2.03
N SER A 375 0.72 -1.39 3.26
CA SER A 375 0.25 -0.63 4.41
C SER A 375 1.37 0.08 5.16
N TYR A 376 1.05 1.27 5.64
CA TYR A 376 1.98 2.14 6.37
C TYR A 376 1.87 1.95 7.90
N TRP A 377 2.99 2.03 8.59
CA TRP A 377 3.10 2.13 10.04
C TRP A 377 3.57 3.53 10.46
N THR A 378 2.74 4.37 11.05
CA THR A 378 1.32 4.23 11.37
C THR A 378 0.53 5.42 10.80
N ALA A 379 -0.79 5.38 10.80
CA ALA A 379 -1.61 6.45 10.24
C ALA A 379 -1.39 7.79 10.95
N MET A 380 -1.24 7.76 12.27
CA MET A 380 -1.12 8.97 13.11
C MET A 380 -0.09 8.74 14.20
N ALA A 381 0.83 9.70 14.39
CA ALA A 381 1.74 9.70 15.52
C ALA A 381 2.25 11.11 15.83
N GLN A 382 2.80 11.28 17.03
CA GLN A 382 3.63 12.44 17.35
C GLN A 382 5.00 12.26 16.72
N SER A 383 5.57 13.32 16.15
CA SER A 383 6.98 13.32 15.76
C SER A 383 7.84 13.26 17.01
N MET A 384 8.66 12.23 17.10
CA MET A 384 9.48 11.94 18.26
C MET A 384 10.97 12.12 17.92
N TYR A 385 11.77 12.59 18.86
CA TYR A 385 13.24 12.63 18.75
C TYR A 385 13.75 13.31 17.47
N ASN A 386 13.18 14.43 17.04
CA ASN A 386 13.51 15.07 15.75
C ASN A 386 13.30 14.16 14.52
N GLN A 387 12.50 13.12 14.63
CA GLN A 387 12.42 12.08 13.61
C GLN A 387 11.54 12.45 12.40
N LYS A 388 11.02 13.66 12.35
CA LYS A 388 10.20 14.16 11.25
C LYS A 388 9.00 13.23 10.99
N ASN A 389 8.63 12.98 9.73
CA ASN A 389 7.52 12.08 9.38
C ASN A 389 7.93 10.60 9.24
N ARG A 390 8.93 10.13 9.98
CA ARG A 390 9.39 8.75 9.86
C ARG A 390 8.34 7.70 10.19
N PHE A 391 7.41 8.02 11.08
CA PHE A 391 6.44 7.07 11.63
C PHE A 391 4.97 7.41 11.33
N GLU A 392 4.68 8.53 10.69
CA GLU A 392 3.31 8.99 10.56
C GLU A 392 2.95 9.44 9.14
N LEU A 393 1.69 9.22 8.77
CA LEU A 393 1.02 9.89 7.65
C LEU A 393 0.44 11.23 8.10
N LEU A 394 -0.14 11.26 9.30
CA LEU A 394 -0.68 12.44 9.95
C LEU A 394 0.11 12.71 11.23
N ARG A 395 0.64 13.93 11.33
CA ARG A 395 1.38 14.40 12.50
C ARG A 395 0.44 14.91 13.55
N LEU A 396 0.62 14.45 14.77
CA LEU A 396 -0.10 14.89 15.96
C LEU A 396 0.76 15.87 16.77
N ASN A 397 0.17 16.99 17.18
CA ASN A 397 0.77 17.91 18.15
C ASN A 397 -0.20 18.00 19.32
N ALA A 398 0.17 17.46 20.47
CA ALA A 398 -0.65 17.49 21.67
C ALA A 398 -0.72 18.91 22.26
N THR A 399 -1.78 19.22 22.97
CA THR A 399 -1.91 20.50 23.67
C THR A 399 -0.84 20.61 24.76
N GLY A 400 0.04 21.59 24.66
CA GLY A 400 1.17 21.80 25.60
C GLY A 400 2.42 21.02 25.28
N ASP A 401 2.49 20.39 24.11
CA ASP A 401 3.70 19.77 23.59
C ASP A 401 4.80 20.81 23.35
N ASN A 402 6.01 20.49 23.77
CA ASN A 402 7.23 21.13 23.31
C ASN A 402 8.03 20.09 22.52
N ASP A 403 7.63 19.97 21.32
CA ASP A 403 8.26 19.37 20.12
C ASP A 403 9.16 18.14 20.25
N TYR A 404 9.43 17.49 21.34
CA TYR A 404 10.32 16.31 21.35
C TYR A 404 10.43 15.57 22.68
N GLU A 405 9.80 16.02 23.74
CA GLU A 405 10.10 15.50 25.07
C GLU A 405 8.92 14.81 25.80
N SER A 406 7.68 15.00 25.35
CA SER A 406 6.53 14.45 26.08
C SER A 406 5.59 13.62 25.22
N TYR A 407 5.60 12.35 25.44
CA TYR A 407 4.63 11.40 24.89
C TYR A 407 3.23 11.51 25.52
N GLY A 408 3.02 12.41 26.43
CA GLY A 408 2.03 12.19 27.47
C GLY A 408 0.69 12.88 27.31
N ASN A 409 0.56 13.87 26.45
CA ASN A 409 -0.56 14.81 26.56
C ASN A 409 -1.64 14.64 25.49
N LEU A 410 -1.65 13.57 24.71
CA LEU A 410 -2.69 13.31 23.71
C LEU A 410 -4.10 13.22 24.33
N ASN A 411 -4.21 12.88 25.60
CA ASN A 411 -5.46 12.85 26.36
C ASN A 411 -6.02 14.24 26.69
N THR A 412 -5.30 15.32 26.40
CA THR A 412 -5.77 16.72 26.52
C THR A 412 -6.19 17.31 25.18
N GLY A 413 -6.16 16.52 24.13
CA GLY A 413 -6.44 16.97 22.76
C GLY A 413 -5.20 17.53 22.07
N GLY A 414 -5.40 18.11 20.89
CA GLY A 414 -4.31 18.64 20.08
C GLY A 414 -4.76 19.00 18.67
N THR A 415 -3.79 19.10 17.77
CA THR A 415 -4.01 19.34 16.34
C THR A 415 -3.47 18.21 15.50
N VAL A 416 -4.05 18.02 14.32
CA VAL A 416 -3.62 17.04 13.31
C VAL A 416 -3.21 17.77 12.05
N SER A 417 -2.09 17.40 11.46
CA SER A 417 -1.61 17.94 10.18
C SER A 417 -1.13 16.83 9.25
N THR A 418 -1.13 17.08 7.95
CA THR A 418 -0.65 16.13 6.95
C THR A 418 0.87 16.17 6.84
N THR A 419 1.46 15.06 6.43
CA THR A 419 2.87 14.96 6.05
C THR A 419 3.01 14.64 4.56
N PRO A 420 4.17 14.83 3.94
CA PRO A 420 4.42 14.35 2.59
C PRO A 420 4.21 12.83 2.41
N ASN A 421 4.40 12.02 3.45
CA ASN A 421 4.11 10.58 3.40
C ASN A 421 2.65 10.31 3.05
N LEU A 422 1.71 11.04 3.65
CA LEU A 422 0.30 10.91 3.32
C LEU A 422 0.07 11.05 1.82
N TRP A 423 0.59 12.13 1.25
CA TRP A 423 0.31 12.49 -0.14
C TRP A 423 1.05 11.61 -1.14
N VAL A 424 2.27 11.14 -0.82
CA VAL A 424 2.98 10.15 -1.64
C VAL A 424 2.25 8.80 -1.62
N LEU A 425 1.78 8.33 -0.48
CA LEU A 425 0.91 7.13 -0.44
C LEU A 425 -0.36 7.38 -1.27
N GLY A 426 -0.92 8.59 -1.19
CA GLY A 426 -2.08 9.01 -1.97
C GLY A 426 -1.89 8.96 -3.48
N ASN A 427 -0.66 9.14 -4.00
CA ASN A 427 -0.37 8.94 -5.43
C ASN A 427 -0.69 7.50 -5.90
N TYR A 428 -0.69 6.54 -5.01
CA TYR A 428 -1.09 5.16 -5.27
C TYR A 428 -2.53 4.92 -4.81
N SER A 429 -2.80 5.03 -3.52
CA SER A 429 -4.04 4.57 -2.87
C SER A 429 -5.30 5.26 -3.38
N ARG A 430 -5.21 6.57 -3.71
CA ARG A 430 -6.36 7.35 -4.17
C ARG A 430 -6.87 6.91 -5.52
N PHE A 431 -5.99 6.48 -6.39
CA PHE A 431 -6.27 6.20 -7.79
C PHE A 431 -6.30 4.71 -8.13
N ILE A 432 -5.43 3.90 -7.50
CA ILE A 432 -5.37 2.45 -7.68
C ILE A 432 -6.27 1.81 -6.64
N ARG A 433 -7.43 1.33 -7.09
CA ARG A 433 -8.45 0.80 -6.19
C ARG A 433 -8.43 -0.74 -6.15
N PRO A 434 -9.06 -1.37 -5.14
CA PRO A 434 -9.21 -2.82 -5.10
C PRO A 434 -9.73 -3.39 -6.42
N GLY A 435 -9.09 -4.45 -6.89
CA GLY A 435 -9.41 -5.08 -8.17
C GLY A 435 -8.66 -4.54 -9.39
N TYR A 436 -7.94 -3.41 -9.29
CA TYR A 436 -7.06 -2.97 -10.37
C TYR A 436 -5.95 -3.99 -10.60
N LYS A 437 -5.56 -4.18 -11.85
CA LYS A 437 -4.44 -5.04 -12.22
C LYS A 437 -3.24 -4.21 -12.64
N ARG A 438 -2.05 -4.56 -12.12
CA ARG A 438 -0.84 -3.99 -12.68
C ARG A 438 -0.68 -4.46 -14.12
N VAL A 439 -0.29 -3.55 -15.01
CA VAL A 439 -0.07 -3.82 -16.44
C VAL A 439 1.36 -3.47 -16.83
N SER A 440 1.79 -3.95 -17.99
CA SER A 440 3.13 -3.66 -18.50
C SER A 440 3.28 -2.16 -18.80
N LEU A 441 4.38 -1.60 -18.29
CA LEU A 441 4.87 -0.28 -18.63
C LEU A 441 6.35 -0.43 -19.01
N THR A 442 6.76 0.14 -20.13
CA THR A 442 8.14 0.11 -20.60
C THR A 442 8.58 1.48 -21.09
N GLY A 443 9.89 1.67 -21.24
CA GLY A 443 10.46 2.93 -21.72
C GLY A 443 10.72 3.96 -20.62
N ASP A 444 10.42 3.63 -19.35
CA ASP A 444 10.88 4.38 -18.19
C ASP A 444 12.39 4.18 -17.95
N GLY A 445 12.88 4.71 -16.86
CA GLY A 445 14.28 4.52 -16.46
C GLY A 445 14.47 3.25 -15.63
N ASP A 446 15.41 3.35 -14.71
CA ASP A 446 15.68 2.34 -13.68
C ASP A 446 15.42 2.90 -12.29
N ILE A 447 15.71 2.10 -11.25
CA ILE A 447 15.51 2.49 -9.84
C ILE A 447 16.36 3.69 -9.39
N ASN A 448 17.29 4.17 -10.20
CA ASN A 448 18.13 5.34 -9.94
C ASN A 448 17.73 6.55 -10.81
N THR A 449 16.84 6.38 -11.77
CA THR A 449 16.45 7.43 -12.70
C THR A 449 14.98 7.79 -12.57
N LEU A 450 14.13 7.29 -13.44
CA LEU A 450 12.69 7.52 -13.40
C LEU A 450 11.98 6.17 -13.34
N MET A 451 11.29 5.90 -12.27
CA MET A 451 10.54 4.65 -12.06
C MET A 451 9.08 4.84 -12.45
N GLY A 452 8.54 3.95 -13.26
CA GLY A 452 7.15 3.98 -13.72
C GLY A 452 6.41 2.66 -13.48
N SER A 453 5.15 2.74 -13.08
CA SER A 453 4.24 1.59 -12.99
C SER A 453 2.85 1.96 -13.46
N ALA A 454 2.12 1.02 -14.05
CA ALA A 454 0.77 1.27 -14.57
C ALA A 454 -0.23 0.20 -14.12
N TYR A 455 -1.48 0.63 -13.99
CA TYR A 455 -2.58 -0.18 -13.46
C TYR A 455 -3.86 0.08 -14.24
N ILE A 456 -4.65 -0.97 -14.50
CA ILE A 456 -5.93 -0.86 -15.20
C ILE A 456 -7.09 -1.25 -14.30
N SER A 457 -8.19 -0.50 -14.40
CA SER A 457 -9.42 -0.80 -13.67
C SER A 457 -10.04 -2.13 -14.11
N PRO A 458 -10.85 -2.79 -13.25
CA PRO A 458 -11.48 -4.06 -13.58
C PRO A 458 -12.38 -4.02 -14.83
N ASP A 459 -13.02 -2.88 -15.08
CA ASP A 459 -13.86 -2.64 -16.26
C ASP A 459 -13.07 -2.25 -17.52
N GLY A 460 -11.75 -2.12 -17.39
CA GLY A 460 -10.84 -1.75 -18.47
C GLY A 460 -11.01 -0.32 -19.01
N LYS A 461 -11.65 0.58 -18.26
CA LYS A 461 -11.95 1.95 -18.70
C LYS A 461 -10.97 2.98 -18.20
N LYS A 462 -10.27 2.71 -17.11
CA LYS A 462 -9.31 3.64 -16.51
C LYS A 462 -7.93 3.03 -16.41
N VAL A 463 -6.92 3.83 -16.74
CA VAL A 463 -5.51 3.49 -16.45
C VAL A 463 -4.94 4.53 -15.51
N VAL A 464 -4.16 4.07 -14.57
CA VAL A 464 -3.39 4.88 -13.62
C VAL A 464 -1.92 4.58 -13.86
N ALA A 465 -1.10 5.60 -14.10
CA ALA A 465 0.36 5.45 -14.18
C ALA A 465 1.03 6.32 -13.12
N VAL A 466 1.88 5.72 -12.31
CA VAL A 466 2.61 6.40 -11.23
C VAL A 466 4.09 6.45 -11.56
N PHE A 467 4.69 7.64 -11.46
CA PHE A 467 6.11 7.87 -11.67
C PHE A 467 6.76 8.43 -10.42
N VAL A 468 7.89 7.85 -10.04
CA VAL A 468 8.73 8.31 -8.93
C VAL A 468 10.04 8.86 -9.50
N ASN A 469 10.31 10.14 -9.26
CA ASN A 469 11.54 10.81 -9.67
C ASN A 469 12.33 11.26 -8.43
N MET A 470 13.31 10.47 -8.02
CA MET A 470 14.18 10.83 -6.90
C MET A 470 15.31 11.80 -7.29
N ASN A 471 15.47 12.12 -8.57
CA ASN A 471 16.56 12.97 -9.05
C ASN A 471 16.32 14.45 -8.76
N ALA A 472 17.41 15.20 -8.61
CA ALA A 472 17.41 16.65 -8.47
C ALA A 472 17.06 17.39 -9.78
N SER A 473 16.81 16.68 -10.89
CA SER A 473 16.41 17.25 -12.17
C SER A 473 15.06 16.71 -12.63
N ALA A 474 14.24 17.57 -13.20
CA ALA A 474 12.98 17.17 -13.81
C ALA A 474 13.23 16.23 -15.01
N LYS A 475 12.29 15.33 -15.27
CA LYS A 475 12.28 14.40 -16.40
C LYS A 475 11.10 14.72 -17.31
N GLY A 476 11.21 14.36 -18.58
CA GLY A 476 10.08 14.40 -19.52
C GLY A 476 9.54 13.00 -19.75
N VAL A 477 8.23 12.87 -19.87
CA VAL A 477 7.59 11.63 -20.33
C VAL A 477 6.69 11.93 -21.52
N LYS A 478 6.63 11.00 -22.46
CA LYS A 478 5.63 10.94 -23.53
C LYS A 478 4.90 9.64 -23.36
N LEU A 479 3.58 9.70 -23.24
CA LEU A 479 2.78 8.53 -22.96
C LEU A 479 2.20 7.99 -24.25
N THR A 480 2.50 6.74 -24.53
CA THR A 480 1.96 6.00 -25.67
C THR A 480 1.32 4.73 -25.15
N ALA A 481 0.41 4.19 -25.93
CA ALA A 481 -0.23 2.94 -25.61
C ALA A 481 -0.02 1.95 -26.76
N ASP A 482 0.47 0.77 -26.44
CA ASP A 482 0.64 -0.29 -27.42
C ASP A 482 -0.61 -1.17 -27.42
N ASP A 483 -1.05 -1.53 -28.63
CA ASP A 483 -2.19 -2.44 -28.84
C ASP A 483 -3.55 -1.94 -28.29
N PHE A 484 -3.78 -0.62 -28.32
CA PHE A 484 -5.06 -0.05 -27.94
C PHE A 484 -6.03 0.04 -29.13
N SER A 485 -7.09 -0.73 -29.06
CA SER A 485 -8.34 -0.45 -29.78
C SER A 485 -9.11 0.76 -29.18
N LYS A 486 -8.53 1.45 -28.20
CA LYS A 486 -9.15 2.51 -27.40
C LYS A 486 -8.30 3.78 -27.47
N THR A 487 -8.93 4.92 -27.64
CA THR A 487 -8.28 6.23 -27.58
C THR A 487 -8.12 6.67 -26.14
N ILE A 488 -6.94 7.20 -25.79
CA ILE A 488 -6.76 7.89 -24.50
C ILE A 488 -7.52 9.21 -24.59
N SER A 489 -8.51 9.40 -23.76
CA SER A 489 -9.17 10.68 -23.56
C SER A 489 -8.87 11.22 -22.16
N SER A 490 -8.82 12.51 -22.02
CA SER A 490 -8.60 13.26 -20.77
C SER A 490 -7.57 12.68 -19.79
N VAL A 491 -6.33 13.13 -19.93
CA VAL A 491 -5.26 12.81 -18.98
C VAL A 491 -5.22 13.87 -17.88
N LYS A 492 -5.33 13.45 -16.62
CA LYS A 492 -5.09 14.30 -15.45
C LYS A 492 -3.77 13.95 -14.81
N LYS A 493 -3.04 14.96 -14.37
CA LYS A 493 -1.77 14.85 -13.69
C LYS A 493 -1.91 15.33 -12.26
N TYR A 494 -1.44 14.52 -11.32
CA TYR A 494 -1.42 14.82 -9.90
C TYR A 494 0.02 14.75 -9.39
N THR A 495 0.49 15.81 -8.75
CA THR A 495 1.87 15.93 -8.30
C THR A 495 1.97 16.01 -6.77
N THR A 496 2.92 15.26 -6.22
CA THR A 496 3.41 15.40 -4.84
C THR A 496 4.90 15.70 -4.87
N ASP A 497 5.28 16.85 -4.32
CA ASP A 497 6.66 17.29 -4.12
C ASP A 497 6.77 18.17 -2.87
N ALA A 498 7.85 18.91 -2.69
CA ALA A 498 8.03 19.77 -1.52
C ALA A 498 6.98 20.89 -1.39
N THR A 499 6.24 21.20 -2.43
CA THR A 499 5.26 22.32 -2.50
C THR A 499 3.87 21.87 -2.88
N ASN A 500 3.72 20.70 -3.46
CA ASN A 500 2.47 20.14 -3.95
C ASN A 500 2.09 18.90 -3.15
N SER A 501 0.83 18.83 -2.73
CA SER A 501 0.24 17.77 -1.92
C SER A 501 -0.83 17.06 -2.75
N LEU A 502 -0.41 16.17 -3.66
CA LEU A 502 -1.30 15.47 -4.60
C LEU A 502 -2.14 16.47 -5.42
N THR A 503 -1.49 17.56 -5.83
CA THR A 503 -2.17 18.67 -6.51
C THR A 503 -2.48 18.31 -7.95
N CYS A 504 -3.72 18.57 -8.39
CA CYS A 504 -4.12 18.44 -9.78
C CYS A 504 -3.54 19.63 -10.58
N ASP A 505 -2.45 19.39 -11.29
CA ASP A 505 -1.74 20.46 -12.00
C ASP A 505 -2.39 20.81 -13.32
N GLU A 506 -2.87 19.81 -14.07
CA GLU A 506 -3.10 19.96 -15.48
C GLU A 506 -4.01 18.87 -16.05
N THR A 507 -4.87 19.26 -16.99
CA THR A 507 -5.53 18.32 -17.90
C THR A 507 -4.75 18.31 -19.21
N ILE A 508 -4.21 17.16 -19.57
CA ILE A 508 -3.35 16.99 -20.73
C ILE A 508 -4.20 16.52 -21.91
N THR A 509 -4.23 17.31 -22.97
CA THR A 509 -5.03 17.00 -24.17
C THR A 509 -4.29 16.13 -25.17
N ASP A 510 -2.95 16.17 -25.18
CA ASP A 510 -2.10 15.30 -26.01
C ASP A 510 -0.99 14.65 -25.18
N PRO A 511 -1.19 13.41 -24.72
CA PRO A 511 -0.23 12.70 -23.89
C PRO A 511 1.04 12.27 -24.66
N THR A 512 1.06 12.35 -25.99
CA THR A 512 2.23 12.03 -26.81
C THR A 512 3.24 13.16 -26.85
N THR A 513 2.85 14.35 -26.40
CA THR A 513 3.76 15.47 -26.19
C THR A 513 4.56 15.28 -24.90
N ARG A 514 5.63 16.07 -24.74
CA ARG A 514 6.46 15.99 -23.57
C ARG A 514 5.74 16.57 -22.35
N ILE A 515 5.47 15.73 -21.34
CA ILE A 515 4.92 16.12 -20.03
C ILE A 515 6.06 16.13 -19.01
N THR A 516 6.09 17.12 -18.15
CA THR A 516 7.13 17.24 -17.11
C THR A 516 6.76 16.45 -15.86
N VAL A 517 7.67 15.57 -15.42
CA VAL A 517 7.73 14.99 -14.08
C VAL A 517 8.75 15.83 -13.29
N PRO A 518 8.34 16.62 -12.29
CA PRO A 518 9.26 17.50 -11.56
C PRO A 518 10.40 16.75 -10.90
N ALA A 519 11.46 17.47 -10.53
CA ALA A 519 12.53 16.94 -9.70
C ALA A 519 11.95 16.54 -8.33
N ARG A 520 12.46 15.46 -7.75
CA ARG A 520 12.09 15.03 -6.39
C ARG A 520 10.57 15.01 -6.17
N SER A 521 9.87 14.26 -7.02
CA SER A 521 8.40 14.20 -7.01
C SER A 521 7.88 12.78 -7.22
N VAL A 522 6.63 12.58 -6.80
CA VAL A 522 5.80 11.47 -7.26
C VAL A 522 4.65 12.05 -8.06
N VAL A 523 4.45 11.51 -9.26
CA VAL A 523 3.42 12.00 -10.19
C VAL A 523 2.53 10.86 -10.60
N THR A 524 1.22 11.08 -10.49
CA THR A 524 0.21 10.13 -10.98
C THR A 524 -0.52 10.70 -12.18
N PHE A 525 -0.60 9.92 -13.24
CA PHE A 525 -1.46 10.18 -14.37
C PHE A 525 -2.67 9.27 -14.33
N THR A 526 -3.85 9.84 -14.54
CA THR A 526 -5.09 9.07 -14.74
C THR A 526 -5.62 9.30 -16.13
N PHE A 527 -6.00 8.22 -16.80
CA PHE A 527 -6.54 8.25 -18.17
C PHE A 527 -7.91 7.60 -18.18
N ASP A 528 -8.83 8.20 -18.90
CA ASP A 528 -10.04 7.53 -19.33
C ASP A 528 -9.80 6.88 -20.69
N LEU A 529 -10.17 5.62 -20.82
CA LEU A 529 -10.12 4.90 -22.10
C LEU A 529 -11.51 4.89 -22.69
N ASP A 530 -11.72 5.70 -23.73
CA ASP A 530 -12.94 5.62 -24.49
C ASP A 530 -12.99 4.28 -25.24
N THR A 531 -14.07 3.54 -25.08
CA THR A 531 -14.39 2.49 -26.04
C THR A 531 -14.57 3.19 -27.37
N ALA A 532 -13.68 2.93 -28.32
CA ALA A 532 -13.87 3.39 -29.67
C ALA A 532 -15.27 2.94 -30.13
N ALA A 533 -16.23 3.87 -30.10
CA ALA A 533 -17.50 3.65 -30.74
C ALA A 533 -17.23 3.46 -32.22
N GLY A 534 -17.19 2.23 -32.66
CA GLY A 534 -17.13 1.80 -34.04
C GLY A 534 -16.08 2.52 -34.89
N ILE A 535 -15.32 1.79 -35.63
CA ILE A 535 -14.30 2.16 -36.64
C ILE A 535 -14.39 3.64 -37.08
N THR A 536 -13.68 4.53 -36.39
CA THR A 536 -13.65 5.98 -36.73
C THR A 536 -12.37 6.45 -37.40
N ASN A 537 -11.39 5.57 -37.62
CA ASN A 537 -10.25 5.92 -38.45
C ASN A 537 -9.78 4.73 -39.30
N ILE A 538 -10.51 4.43 -40.35
CA ILE A 538 -9.84 3.95 -41.54
C ILE A 538 -9.11 5.20 -42.04
N LYS A 539 -7.78 5.30 -41.86
CA LYS A 539 -6.99 6.18 -42.75
C LYS A 539 -7.40 5.81 -44.17
N ASN A 540 -8.13 6.68 -44.80
CA ASN A 540 -8.31 6.61 -46.23
C ASN A 540 -6.92 6.75 -46.85
N ASP A 541 -6.28 5.63 -47.05
CA ASP A 541 -5.21 5.56 -48.04
C ASP A 541 -5.94 5.75 -49.40
N THR A 542 -5.97 6.96 -49.87
CA THR A 542 -6.69 7.40 -51.08
C THR A 542 -6.12 6.78 -52.35
N SER A 543 -5.29 5.74 -52.24
CA SER A 543 -4.65 5.07 -53.39
C SER A 543 -5.15 3.65 -53.70
N ALA A 544 -6.08 3.08 -52.89
CA ALA A 544 -6.68 1.79 -53.23
C ALA A 544 -8.17 1.75 -52.83
N THR A 545 -9.05 2.07 -53.77
CA THR A 545 -10.45 1.66 -53.72
C THR A 545 -10.53 0.14 -53.82
N THR A 546 -10.33 -0.56 -52.70
CA THR A 546 -10.61 -2.00 -52.66
C THR A 546 -12.12 -2.18 -52.45
N ASN A 547 -12.83 -2.58 -53.51
CA ASN A 547 -14.23 -3.00 -53.46
C ASN A 547 -14.42 -4.29 -52.61
N ALA A 548 -13.52 -4.57 -51.72
CA ALA A 548 -13.55 -5.76 -50.86
C ALA A 548 -14.63 -5.63 -49.77
N ILE A 549 -15.28 -6.74 -49.46
CA ILE A 549 -16.30 -6.85 -48.42
C ILE A 549 -15.69 -7.51 -47.20
N TYR A 550 -15.98 -6.93 -46.03
CA TYR A 550 -15.50 -7.43 -44.73
C TYR A 550 -16.68 -7.78 -43.84
N ASN A 551 -16.53 -8.78 -42.97
CA ASN A 551 -17.46 -9.07 -41.88
C ASN A 551 -17.26 -8.09 -40.70
N LEU A 552 -18.07 -8.17 -39.66
CA LEU A 552 -17.98 -7.29 -38.47
C LEU A 552 -16.71 -7.52 -37.65
N ASN A 553 -16.02 -8.64 -37.84
CA ASN A 553 -14.73 -8.94 -37.21
C ASN A 553 -13.52 -8.42 -38.01
N GLY A 554 -13.76 -7.65 -39.10
CA GLY A 554 -12.71 -7.10 -39.94
C GLY A 554 -12.06 -8.11 -40.91
N GLN A 555 -12.57 -9.33 -41.02
CA GLN A 555 -12.06 -10.32 -41.97
C GLN A 555 -12.64 -10.07 -43.37
N LYS A 556 -11.78 -10.09 -44.38
CA LYS A 556 -12.20 -9.98 -45.77
C LYS A 556 -12.95 -11.26 -46.18
N VAL A 557 -14.21 -11.10 -46.61
CA VAL A 557 -15.11 -12.20 -47.01
C VAL A 557 -15.38 -12.24 -48.54
N ALA A 558 -15.07 -11.13 -49.23
CA ALA A 558 -15.12 -11.09 -50.69
C ALA A 558 -14.19 -9.99 -51.23
N ASP A 559 -13.65 -10.20 -52.42
CA ASP A 559 -12.68 -9.28 -53.07
C ASP A 559 -13.35 -8.13 -53.84
N SER A 560 -14.68 -8.20 -54.08
CA SER A 560 -15.40 -7.22 -54.88
C SER A 560 -16.86 -7.12 -54.47
N ALA A 561 -17.47 -5.95 -54.74
CA ALA A 561 -18.87 -5.65 -54.37
C ALA A 561 -19.92 -6.51 -55.07
N ASP A 562 -19.62 -7.00 -56.27
CA ASP A 562 -20.49 -7.88 -57.05
C ASP A 562 -20.70 -9.23 -56.40
N LYS A 563 -19.79 -9.68 -55.54
CA LYS A 563 -19.92 -10.91 -54.75
C LYS A 563 -20.80 -10.76 -53.51
N PHE A 564 -21.38 -9.59 -53.23
CA PHE A 564 -22.26 -9.40 -52.07
C PHE A 564 -23.49 -10.32 -52.13
N SER A 565 -24.00 -10.57 -53.32
CA SER A 565 -25.16 -11.45 -53.54
C SER A 565 -24.92 -12.94 -53.21
N SER A 566 -23.67 -13.37 -53.21
CA SER A 566 -23.27 -14.76 -52.91
C SER A 566 -22.91 -15.00 -51.44
N LEU A 567 -22.85 -13.95 -50.62
CA LEU A 567 -22.55 -14.10 -49.19
C LEU A 567 -23.75 -14.65 -48.43
N GLU A 568 -23.52 -15.23 -47.26
CA GLU A 568 -24.58 -15.65 -46.35
C GLU A 568 -25.36 -14.47 -45.75
N HIS A 569 -26.51 -14.75 -45.12
CA HIS A 569 -27.26 -13.71 -44.40
C HIS A 569 -26.41 -13.12 -43.28
N GLY A 570 -26.27 -11.82 -43.23
CA GLY A 570 -25.37 -11.19 -42.27
C GLY A 570 -25.17 -9.70 -42.47
N VAL A 571 -24.28 -9.13 -41.62
CA VAL A 571 -23.90 -7.72 -41.68
C VAL A 571 -22.48 -7.64 -42.19
N TYR A 572 -22.26 -6.81 -43.20
CA TYR A 572 -20.98 -6.65 -43.88
C TYR A 572 -20.59 -5.18 -44.02
N ILE A 573 -19.35 -4.91 -44.30
CA ILE A 573 -18.80 -3.57 -44.54
C ILE A 573 -18.17 -3.54 -45.92
N LEU A 574 -18.59 -2.60 -46.74
CA LEU A 574 -18.05 -2.30 -48.06
C LEU A 574 -17.78 -0.79 -48.18
N ASN A 575 -16.55 -0.38 -48.48
CA ASN A 575 -16.14 1.03 -48.60
C ASN A 575 -16.60 1.88 -47.38
N GLY A 576 -16.45 1.34 -46.16
CA GLY A 576 -16.86 1.99 -44.91
C GLY A 576 -18.38 2.07 -44.68
N LYS A 577 -19.21 1.47 -45.56
CA LYS A 577 -20.67 1.44 -45.38
C LYS A 577 -21.14 0.07 -44.94
N LYS A 578 -22.09 0.07 -43.99
CA LYS A 578 -22.74 -1.13 -43.51
C LYS A 578 -23.77 -1.64 -44.53
N LEU A 579 -23.62 -2.88 -44.95
CA LEU A 579 -24.56 -3.61 -45.77
C LEU A 579 -25.21 -4.73 -44.98
N ILE A 580 -26.52 -4.94 -45.13
CA ILE A 580 -27.24 -6.02 -44.51
C ILE A 580 -27.76 -6.95 -45.62
N LYS A 581 -27.31 -8.19 -45.62
CA LYS A 581 -27.89 -9.23 -46.44
C LYS A 581 -28.95 -9.96 -45.62
N LYS A 582 -30.19 -9.84 -46.11
CA LYS A 582 -31.37 -10.52 -45.57
C LYS A 582 -31.52 -11.89 -46.19
#